data_05dfa79be8f330787fcaa1ecc37b4dec
#
_entry.id   05dfa79be8f330787fcaa1ecc37b4dec
#
_cell.length_a   1.000
_cell.length_b   1.000
_cell.length_c   1.000
_cell.angle_alpha   90.00
_cell.angle_beta   90.00
_cell.angle_gamma   90.00
#
_symmetry.space_group_name_H-M   'P 1'
#
loop_
_entity.id
_entity.type
_entity.pdbx_description
1 polymer ?
#
loop_
_entity_poly.entity_id
_entity_poly.type
_entity_poly.pdbx_seq_one_letter_code
_entity_poly.pdbx_strand_id
1 'polypeptide(L)'
;MKRILHLISSLQGNTSYSTKLSNAIVERVIEKYPGSTVEMVDLVAEGVPHLTPAVLQSMFTPGDQLTAAAKEALRYSDDAVKQLMAADIIVIGAPLYNYTIHTSLKAWIDHVTRAGITFGYGEHGPVGMVTGKKVYVAMSSGGVYSEGPGVQHDFVAPYLKAFLGFLGMTDLTVFRAEGLKVPGVKETAFERGVASIMID
;
A
#
# COMPACT_ATOMS: atom_id res chain seq x y z
N MET A 1 10.48 19.03 -2.31
CA MET A 1 11.23 17.78 -2.02
C MET A 1 10.37 16.92 -1.10
N LYS A 2 10.11 15.67 -1.46
CA LYS A 2 9.26 14.72 -0.73
C LYS A 2 9.99 13.39 -0.56
N ARG A 3 9.68 12.66 0.52
CA ARG A 3 10.10 11.26 0.70
C ARG A 3 8.97 10.36 0.24
N ILE A 4 9.24 9.51 -0.73
CA ILE A 4 8.26 8.63 -1.36
C ILE A 4 8.56 7.20 -0.91
N LEU A 5 7.59 6.54 -0.29
CA LEU A 5 7.60 5.10 -0.05
C LEU A 5 6.83 4.42 -1.19
N HIS A 6 7.54 3.63 -2.00
CA HIS A 6 6.98 2.93 -3.14
C HIS A 6 6.90 1.42 -2.86
N LEU A 7 5.70 0.93 -2.61
CA LEU A 7 5.42 -0.48 -2.30
C LEU A 7 4.99 -1.24 -3.55
N ILE A 8 5.67 -2.34 -3.88
CA ILE A 8 5.32 -3.25 -4.97
C ILE A 8 4.84 -4.57 -4.38
N SER A 9 3.68 -5.06 -4.83
CA SER A 9 3.09 -6.31 -4.33
C SER A 9 2.72 -7.31 -5.43
N SER A 10 3.36 -7.22 -6.59
CA SER A 10 3.06 -8.10 -7.72
C SER A 10 4.00 -9.28 -7.83
N LEU A 11 3.43 -10.48 -8.03
CA LEU A 11 4.20 -11.70 -8.36
C LEU A 11 4.93 -11.62 -9.71
N GLN A 12 4.57 -10.67 -10.59
CA GLN A 12 5.18 -10.50 -11.91
C GLN A 12 6.32 -9.48 -11.92
N GLY A 13 6.68 -8.92 -10.77
CA GLY A 13 7.77 -7.95 -10.66
C GLY A 13 7.61 -6.79 -11.67
N ASN A 14 8.68 -6.47 -12.40
CA ASN A 14 8.72 -5.36 -13.36
C ASN A 14 7.86 -5.55 -14.61
N THR A 15 7.38 -6.76 -14.89
CA THR A 15 6.47 -6.98 -16.04
C THR A 15 5.03 -6.65 -15.71
N SER A 16 4.69 -6.53 -14.44
CA SER A 16 3.36 -6.23 -13.94
C SER A 16 2.86 -4.85 -14.36
N TYR A 17 1.60 -4.76 -14.75
CA TYR A 17 0.95 -3.49 -15.05
C TYR A 17 0.77 -2.59 -13.81
N SER A 18 0.53 -3.16 -12.63
CA SER A 18 0.48 -2.36 -11.39
C SER A 18 1.84 -1.76 -11.05
N THR A 19 2.94 -2.51 -11.26
CA THR A 19 4.31 -1.99 -11.07
C THR A 19 4.62 -0.89 -12.08
N LYS A 20 4.30 -1.09 -13.36
CA LYS A 20 4.51 -0.07 -14.40
C LYS A 20 3.68 1.20 -14.13
N LEU A 21 2.43 1.03 -13.70
CA LEU A 21 1.56 2.16 -13.36
C LEU A 21 2.06 2.91 -12.11
N SER A 22 2.51 2.19 -11.09
CA SER A 22 3.07 2.81 -9.88
C SER A 22 4.39 3.53 -10.16
N ASN A 23 5.23 3.00 -11.05
CA ASN A 23 6.43 3.70 -11.53
C ASN A 23 6.07 5.03 -12.22
N ALA A 24 5.09 5.02 -13.12
CA ALA A 24 4.62 6.23 -13.79
C ALA A 24 4.06 7.28 -12.80
N ILE A 25 3.40 6.84 -11.71
CA ILE A 25 2.98 7.75 -10.63
C ILE A 25 4.20 8.35 -9.93
N VAL A 26 5.20 7.54 -9.57
CA VAL A 26 6.44 8.01 -8.92
C VAL A 26 7.17 9.02 -9.80
N GLU A 27 7.29 8.76 -11.10
CA GLU A 27 7.89 9.69 -12.07
C GLU A 27 7.18 11.04 -12.05
N ARG A 28 5.85 11.05 -12.14
CA ARG A 28 5.06 12.29 -12.08
C ARG A 28 5.15 13.02 -10.74
N VAL A 29 5.27 12.28 -9.63
CA VAL A 29 5.52 12.87 -8.32
C VAL A 29 6.90 13.56 -8.29
N ILE A 30 7.94 12.93 -8.85
CA ILE A 30 9.28 13.51 -8.92
C ILE A 30 9.30 14.75 -9.83
N GLU A 31 8.60 14.72 -10.96
CA GLU A 31 8.45 15.87 -11.84
C GLU A 31 7.81 17.06 -11.11
N LYS A 32 6.74 16.81 -10.34
CA LYS A 32 6.06 17.83 -9.56
C LYS A 32 6.87 18.32 -8.35
N TYR A 33 7.63 17.43 -7.72
CA TYR A 33 8.44 17.71 -6.53
C TYR A 33 9.92 17.36 -6.77
N PRO A 34 10.67 18.16 -7.55
CA PRO A 34 12.07 17.89 -7.85
C PRO A 34 12.93 17.72 -6.60
N GLY A 35 13.90 16.80 -6.68
CA GLY A 35 14.78 16.45 -5.56
C GLY A 35 14.16 15.50 -4.53
N SER A 36 12.96 14.96 -4.80
CA SER A 36 12.35 13.92 -3.96
C SER A 36 13.17 12.64 -3.95
N THR A 37 13.14 11.92 -2.83
CA THR A 37 13.79 10.61 -2.67
C THR A 37 12.75 9.50 -2.72
N VAL A 38 13.12 8.37 -3.29
CA VAL A 38 12.26 7.17 -3.41
C VAL A 38 12.89 6.02 -2.65
N GLU A 39 12.16 5.47 -1.71
CA GLU A 39 12.44 4.19 -1.07
C GLU A 39 11.48 3.17 -1.66
N MET A 40 12.00 2.28 -2.51
CA MET A 40 11.21 1.23 -3.16
C MET A 40 11.35 -0.06 -2.37
N VAL A 41 10.21 -0.68 -2.06
CA VAL A 41 10.10 -1.94 -1.32
C VAL A 41 9.29 -2.93 -2.15
N ASP A 42 9.94 -4.00 -2.62
CA ASP A 42 9.26 -5.12 -3.28
C ASP A 42 8.86 -6.14 -2.22
N LEU A 43 7.60 -6.07 -1.79
CA LEU A 43 7.04 -6.90 -0.72
C LEU A 43 7.05 -8.41 -1.05
N VAL A 44 7.09 -8.76 -2.34
CA VAL A 44 7.20 -10.15 -2.78
C VAL A 44 8.64 -10.63 -2.70
N ALA A 45 9.58 -9.83 -3.20
CA ALA A 45 11.00 -10.17 -3.18
C ALA A 45 11.57 -10.19 -1.76
N GLU A 46 11.11 -9.29 -0.87
CA GLU A 46 11.50 -9.29 0.54
C GLU A 46 10.95 -10.49 1.32
N GLY A 47 9.89 -11.13 0.81
CA GLY A 47 9.26 -12.25 1.53
C GLY A 47 8.66 -11.82 2.87
N VAL A 48 7.81 -10.80 2.86
CA VAL A 48 7.16 -10.26 4.07
C VAL A 48 6.61 -11.38 4.94
N PRO A 49 7.05 -11.52 6.20
CA PRO A 49 6.60 -12.60 7.06
C PRO A 49 5.13 -12.43 7.44
N HIS A 50 4.42 -13.53 7.58
CA HIS A 50 3.09 -13.48 8.20
C HIS A 50 3.20 -13.19 9.70
N LEU A 51 2.14 -12.60 10.28
CA LEU A 51 2.06 -12.47 11.73
C LEU A 51 2.10 -13.84 12.40
N THR A 52 2.97 -13.98 13.38
CA THR A 52 3.04 -15.15 14.25
C THR A 52 2.52 -14.79 15.64
N PRO A 53 2.15 -15.79 16.48
CA PRO A 53 1.78 -15.53 17.87
C PRO A 53 2.87 -14.75 18.64
N ALA A 54 4.14 -15.03 18.37
CA ALA A 54 5.27 -14.33 19.01
C ALA A 54 5.32 -12.84 18.60
N VAL A 55 5.16 -12.53 17.30
CA VAL A 55 5.09 -11.14 16.82
C VAL A 55 3.89 -10.42 17.43
N LEU A 56 2.70 -11.03 17.37
CA LEU A 56 1.48 -10.43 17.89
C LEU A 56 1.59 -10.14 19.39
N GLN A 57 2.08 -11.09 20.18
CA GLN A 57 2.31 -10.90 21.61
C GLN A 57 3.30 -9.76 21.88
N SER A 58 4.40 -9.70 21.10
CA SER A 58 5.41 -8.66 21.24
C SER A 58 4.87 -7.27 20.90
N MET A 59 3.94 -7.15 19.95
CA MET A 59 3.28 -5.87 19.60
C MET A 59 2.48 -5.26 20.76
N PHE A 60 1.97 -6.09 21.69
CA PHE A 60 1.21 -5.65 22.85
C PHE A 60 2.02 -5.63 24.16
N THR A 61 3.32 -5.99 24.09
CA THR A 61 4.19 -5.96 25.26
C THR A 61 4.79 -4.56 25.43
N PRO A 62 4.73 -3.95 26.64
CA PRO A 62 5.38 -2.67 26.90
C PRO A 62 6.87 -2.71 26.57
N GLY A 63 7.39 -1.62 26.00
CA GLY A 63 8.76 -1.57 25.46
C GLY A 63 9.86 -1.90 26.45
N ASP A 64 9.68 -1.53 27.74
CA ASP A 64 10.59 -1.83 28.86
C ASP A 64 10.57 -3.31 29.29
N GLN A 65 9.54 -4.07 28.89
CA GLN A 65 9.40 -5.50 29.17
C GLN A 65 9.78 -6.40 27.98
N LEU A 66 10.14 -5.80 26.83
CA LEU A 66 10.53 -6.57 25.65
C LEU A 66 11.87 -7.29 25.85
N THR A 67 11.83 -8.61 25.76
CA THR A 67 13.04 -9.45 25.71
C THR A 67 13.80 -9.25 24.40
N ALA A 68 15.07 -9.70 24.32
CA ALA A 68 15.84 -9.67 23.08
C ALA A 68 15.14 -10.45 21.95
N ALA A 69 14.54 -11.60 22.24
CA ALA A 69 13.79 -12.39 21.28
C ALA A 69 12.52 -11.67 20.78
N ALA A 70 11.80 -10.95 21.67
CA ALA A 70 10.65 -10.15 21.29
C ALA A 70 11.01 -8.96 20.41
N LYS A 71 12.14 -8.29 20.69
CA LYS A 71 12.67 -7.22 19.83
C LYS A 71 13.06 -7.73 18.46
N GLU A 72 13.70 -8.89 18.37
CA GLU A 72 14.02 -9.51 17.07
C GLU A 72 12.74 -9.89 16.30
N ALA A 73 11.72 -10.41 16.97
CA ALA A 73 10.44 -10.72 16.34
C ALA A 73 9.76 -9.46 15.77
N LEU A 74 9.92 -8.29 16.41
CA LEU A 74 9.35 -7.02 15.95
C LEU A 74 10.16 -6.32 14.86
N ARG A 75 11.41 -6.73 14.59
CA ARG A 75 12.35 -6.01 13.71
C ARG A 75 11.72 -5.61 12.37
N TYR A 76 11.10 -6.54 11.66
CA TYR A 76 10.42 -6.22 10.38
C TYR A 76 9.32 -5.17 10.56
N SER A 77 8.47 -5.34 11.59
CA SER A 77 7.38 -4.41 11.88
C SER A 77 7.90 -3.01 12.23
N ASP A 78 8.95 -2.92 13.03
CA ASP A 78 9.55 -1.64 13.43
C ASP A 78 10.18 -0.92 12.22
N ASP A 79 10.88 -1.65 11.34
CA ASP A 79 11.46 -1.11 10.10
C ASP A 79 10.35 -0.63 9.14
N ALA A 80 9.31 -1.42 8.90
CA ALA A 80 8.19 -1.05 8.05
C ALA A 80 7.42 0.17 8.58
N VAL A 81 7.20 0.26 9.90
CA VAL A 81 6.58 1.43 10.55
C VAL A 81 7.48 2.67 10.39
N LYS A 82 8.79 2.54 10.59
CA LYS A 82 9.74 3.63 10.41
C LYS A 82 9.72 4.17 8.97
N GLN A 83 9.71 3.30 7.96
CA GLN A 83 9.59 3.68 6.54
C GLN A 83 8.27 4.42 6.30
N LEU A 84 7.15 3.86 6.76
CA LEU A 84 5.82 4.47 6.62
C LEU A 84 5.75 5.86 7.28
N MET A 85 6.24 5.98 8.51
CA MET A 85 6.20 7.25 9.25
C MET A 85 7.12 8.31 8.63
N ALA A 86 8.24 7.91 8.02
CA ALA A 86 9.19 8.80 7.36
C ALA A 86 8.68 9.35 6.02
N ALA A 87 7.80 8.63 5.33
CA ALA A 87 7.30 9.03 4.00
C ALA A 87 6.34 10.23 4.08
N ASP A 88 6.40 11.10 3.08
CA ASP A 88 5.38 12.13 2.81
C ASP A 88 4.30 11.60 1.86
N ILE A 89 4.72 10.78 0.90
CA ILE A 89 3.85 10.20 -0.13
C ILE A 89 4.07 8.69 -0.16
N ILE A 90 2.98 7.94 -0.21
CA ILE A 90 3.01 6.48 -0.36
C ILE A 90 2.43 6.12 -1.73
N VAL A 91 3.16 5.33 -2.51
CA VAL A 91 2.69 4.80 -3.80
C VAL A 91 2.61 3.28 -3.68
N ILE A 92 1.44 2.71 -3.92
CA ILE A 92 1.18 1.27 -3.76
C ILE A 92 0.82 0.64 -5.09
N GLY A 93 1.67 -0.24 -5.62
CA GLY A 93 1.33 -1.11 -6.74
C GLY A 93 0.51 -2.30 -6.25
N ALA A 94 -0.79 -2.30 -6.53
CA ALA A 94 -1.77 -3.27 -6.02
C ALA A 94 -2.49 -3.99 -7.17
N PRO A 95 -1.95 -5.09 -7.70
CA PRO A 95 -2.68 -5.92 -8.65
C PRO A 95 -3.84 -6.64 -7.95
N LEU A 96 -4.96 -6.80 -8.66
CA LEU A 96 -6.09 -7.58 -8.17
C LEU A 96 -5.82 -9.07 -8.38
N TYR A 97 -5.67 -9.80 -7.27
CA TYR A 97 -5.57 -11.25 -7.23
C TYR A 97 -6.77 -11.84 -6.49
N ASN A 98 -7.55 -12.69 -7.16
CA ASN A 98 -8.73 -13.32 -6.55
C ASN A 98 -9.64 -12.28 -5.83
N TYR A 99 -9.94 -11.19 -6.54
CA TYR A 99 -10.77 -10.06 -6.09
C TYR A 99 -10.18 -9.16 -5.00
N THR A 100 -8.99 -9.43 -4.48
CA THR A 100 -8.39 -8.63 -3.40
C THR A 100 -6.89 -8.37 -3.62
N ILE A 101 -6.22 -7.80 -2.61
CA ILE A 101 -4.78 -7.55 -2.61
C ILE A 101 -3.97 -8.84 -2.47
N HIS A 102 -2.70 -8.80 -2.90
CA HIS A 102 -1.76 -9.90 -2.66
C HIS A 102 -1.46 -10.08 -1.16
N THR A 103 -1.19 -11.33 -0.76
CA THR A 103 -0.93 -11.68 0.64
C THR A 103 0.28 -10.94 1.23
N SER A 104 1.32 -10.62 0.43
CA SER A 104 2.46 -9.85 0.91
C SER A 104 2.08 -8.42 1.30
N LEU A 105 1.18 -7.76 0.54
CA LEU A 105 0.66 -6.45 0.92
C LEU A 105 -0.22 -6.53 2.17
N LYS A 106 -1.02 -7.60 2.30
CA LYS A 106 -1.79 -7.82 3.53
C LYS A 106 -0.88 -8.05 4.74
N ALA A 107 0.18 -8.83 4.59
CA ALA A 107 1.16 -9.05 5.64
C ALA A 107 1.86 -7.73 6.04
N TRP A 108 2.29 -6.91 5.07
CA TRP A 108 2.84 -5.59 5.36
C TRP A 108 1.85 -4.71 6.14
N ILE A 109 0.58 -4.67 5.71
CA ILE A 109 -0.50 -3.95 6.42
C ILE A 109 -0.59 -4.42 7.87
N ASP A 110 -0.55 -5.72 8.11
CA ASP A 110 -0.63 -6.28 9.47
C ASP A 110 0.57 -5.87 10.33
N HIS A 111 1.77 -5.80 9.75
CA HIS A 111 2.98 -5.36 10.45
C HIS A 111 3.00 -3.87 10.78
N VAL A 112 2.44 -3.02 9.93
CA VAL A 112 2.39 -1.56 10.21
C VAL A 112 1.22 -1.16 11.09
N THR A 113 0.32 -2.08 11.41
CA THR A 113 -0.83 -1.84 12.29
C THR A 113 -0.42 -2.01 13.74
N ARG A 114 0.06 -0.92 14.36
CA ARG A 114 0.65 -0.93 15.71
C ARG A 114 -0.13 0.00 16.64
N ALA A 115 -0.77 -0.58 17.64
CA ALA A 115 -1.46 0.18 18.69
C ALA A 115 -0.47 1.08 19.44
N GLY A 116 -0.83 2.35 19.65
CA GLY A 116 0.01 3.35 20.28
C GLY A 116 1.10 3.94 19.37
N ILE A 117 1.23 3.48 18.08
CA ILE A 117 2.22 3.97 17.14
C ILE A 117 1.57 4.47 15.85
N THR A 118 0.79 3.63 15.17
CA THR A 118 0.12 3.98 13.91
C THR A 118 -1.39 4.22 14.07
N PHE A 119 -1.95 3.73 15.15
CA PHE A 119 -3.29 4.08 15.62
C PHE A 119 -3.38 4.04 17.14
N GLY A 120 -4.35 4.72 17.71
CA GLY A 120 -4.64 4.72 19.14
C GLY A 120 -6.14 4.64 19.39
N TYR A 121 -6.54 4.84 20.65
CA TYR A 121 -7.94 4.88 21.07
C TYR A 121 -8.24 6.24 21.69
N GLY A 122 -9.22 6.93 21.15
CA GLY A 122 -9.75 8.17 21.68
C GLY A 122 -11.13 7.99 22.34
N GLU A 123 -11.74 9.07 22.76
CA GLU A 123 -13.05 9.08 23.42
C GLU A 123 -14.17 8.47 22.55
N HIS A 124 -14.07 8.59 21.23
CA HIS A 124 -15.08 8.13 20.28
C HIS A 124 -14.66 6.88 19.47
N GLY A 125 -13.63 6.17 19.90
CA GLY A 125 -13.13 4.96 19.23
C GLY A 125 -11.70 5.08 18.71
N PRO A 126 -11.30 4.24 17.76
CA PRO A 126 -9.93 4.25 17.23
C PRO A 126 -9.63 5.54 16.47
N VAL A 127 -8.39 6.04 16.65
CA VAL A 127 -7.85 7.24 16.00
C VAL A 127 -6.58 6.88 15.27
N GLY A 128 -6.52 7.15 13.96
CA GLY A 128 -5.32 6.96 13.15
C GLY A 128 -4.26 8.01 13.45
N MET A 129 -3.01 7.58 13.56
CA MET A 129 -1.88 8.43 13.92
C MET A 129 -0.92 8.70 12.74
N VAL A 130 -1.14 8.06 11.59
CA VAL A 130 -0.36 8.24 10.36
C VAL A 130 -1.02 9.33 9.50
N THR A 131 -0.91 10.58 9.91
CA THR A 131 -1.63 11.71 9.29
C THR A 131 -0.74 12.53 8.34
N GLY A 132 -1.37 13.36 7.50
CA GLY A 132 -0.67 14.32 6.62
C GLY A 132 0.07 13.67 5.44
N LYS A 133 -0.27 12.43 5.10
CA LYS A 133 0.32 11.69 3.99
C LYS A 133 -0.63 11.61 2.80
N LYS A 134 -0.07 11.72 1.59
CA LYS A 134 -0.77 11.44 0.34
C LYS A 134 -0.54 10.00 -0.07
N VAL A 135 -1.60 9.30 -0.44
CA VAL A 135 -1.51 7.90 -0.91
C VAL A 135 -2.01 7.79 -2.34
N TYR A 136 -1.20 7.20 -3.21
CA TYR A 136 -1.57 6.82 -4.56
C TYR A 136 -1.57 5.31 -4.69
N VAL A 137 -2.67 4.74 -5.16
CA VAL A 137 -2.79 3.30 -5.42
C VAL A 137 -2.82 3.08 -6.93
N ALA A 138 -1.84 2.34 -7.44
CA ALA A 138 -1.77 1.86 -8.81
C ALA A 138 -2.41 0.47 -8.90
N MET A 139 -3.69 0.41 -9.20
CA MET A 139 -4.42 -0.85 -9.31
C MET A 139 -4.37 -1.40 -10.73
N SER A 140 -4.14 -2.71 -10.89
CA SER A 140 -4.27 -3.38 -12.19
C SER A 140 -5.15 -4.62 -12.09
N SER A 141 -5.94 -4.88 -13.14
CA SER A 141 -6.85 -6.02 -13.18
C SER A 141 -7.16 -6.51 -14.60
N GLY A 142 -7.42 -7.82 -14.73
CA GLY A 142 -7.81 -8.41 -16.01
C GLY A 142 -9.21 -8.00 -16.47
N GLY A 143 -10.15 -7.85 -15.56
CA GLY A 143 -11.51 -7.33 -15.81
C GLY A 143 -11.63 -5.85 -15.50
N VAL A 144 -12.83 -5.29 -15.70
CA VAL A 144 -13.22 -3.94 -15.30
C VAL A 144 -13.98 -4.02 -13.99
N TYR A 145 -13.53 -3.27 -12.97
CA TYR A 145 -14.09 -3.29 -11.62
C TYR A 145 -14.48 -1.92 -11.09
N SER A 146 -14.19 -0.84 -11.83
CA SER A 146 -14.61 0.52 -11.47
C SER A 146 -16.06 0.82 -11.87
N GLU A 147 -16.61 0.06 -12.80
CA GLU A 147 -17.95 0.24 -13.34
C GLU A 147 -18.61 -1.09 -13.73
N GLY A 148 -19.93 -1.06 -14.00
CA GLY A 148 -20.70 -2.21 -14.45
C GLY A 148 -20.80 -3.35 -13.42
N PRO A 149 -21.05 -4.60 -13.89
CA PRO A 149 -21.27 -5.74 -12.98
C PRO A 149 -20.06 -6.15 -12.14
N GLY A 150 -18.85 -5.71 -12.51
CA GLY A 150 -17.61 -6.03 -11.79
C GLY A 150 -17.47 -5.31 -10.46
N VAL A 151 -18.15 -4.18 -10.25
CA VAL A 151 -17.98 -3.30 -9.07
C VAL A 151 -18.13 -4.03 -7.75
N GLN A 152 -19.11 -4.93 -7.65
CA GLN A 152 -19.35 -5.72 -6.44
C GLN A 152 -18.20 -6.67 -6.06
N HIS A 153 -17.25 -6.89 -6.97
CA HIS A 153 -16.07 -7.75 -6.76
C HIS A 153 -14.76 -6.96 -6.60
N ASP A 154 -14.82 -5.63 -6.52
CA ASP A 154 -13.66 -4.82 -6.15
C ASP A 154 -13.49 -4.80 -4.63
N PHE A 155 -12.65 -5.66 -4.12
CA PHE A 155 -12.25 -5.64 -2.71
C PHE A 155 -10.85 -5.04 -2.50
N VAL A 156 -10.21 -4.48 -3.56
CA VAL A 156 -8.89 -3.84 -3.44
C VAL A 156 -9.04 -2.38 -3.00
N ALA A 157 -9.68 -1.56 -3.84
CA ALA A 157 -9.76 -0.12 -3.59
C ALA A 157 -10.59 0.21 -2.33
N PRO A 158 -11.78 -0.38 -2.09
CA PRO A 158 -12.53 -0.13 -0.87
C PRO A 158 -11.79 -0.59 0.39
N TYR A 159 -11.13 -1.75 0.34
CA TYR A 159 -10.34 -2.25 1.47
C TYR A 159 -9.19 -1.31 1.82
N LEU A 160 -8.36 -0.94 0.83
CA LEU A 160 -7.23 -0.04 1.06
C LEU A 160 -7.70 1.33 1.56
N LYS A 161 -8.78 1.87 0.98
CA LYS A 161 -9.35 3.14 1.42
C LYS A 161 -9.82 3.08 2.88
N ALA A 162 -10.56 2.04 3.24
CA ALA A 162 -11.07 1.87 4.61
C ALA A 162 -9.93 1.66 5.60
N PHE A 163 -8.98 0.78 5.27
CA PHE A 163 -7.94 0.39 6.20
C PHE A 163 -6.86 1.48 6.37
N LEU A 164 -6.38 2.08 5.29
CA LEU A 164 -5.41 3.18 5.36
C LEU A 164 -6.04 4.42 6.00
N GLY A 165 -7.33 4.65 5.75
CA GLY A 165 -8.11 5.68 6.45
C GLY A 165 -8.20 5.43 7.96
N PHE A 166 -8.37 4.17 8.38
CA PHE A 166 -8.32 3.78 9.81
C PHE A 166 -6.96 4.16 10.44
N LEU A 167 -5.85 4.01 9.71
CA LEU A 167 -4.53 4.44 10.17
C LEU A 167 -4.33 5.98 10.15
N GLY A 168 -5.24 6.75 9.55
CA GLY A 168 -5.17 8.20 9.44
C GLY A 168 -4.78 8.74 8.06
N MET A 169 -4.54 7.86 7.09
CA MET A 169 -4.21 8.22 5.70
C MET A 169 -5.48 8.38 4.88
N THR A 170 -6.14 9.52 5.00
CA THR A 170 -7.45 9.80 4.38
C THR A 170 -7.36 10.39 2.99
N ASP A 171 -6.21 10.96 2.60
CA ASP A 171 -5.96 11.51 1.28
C ASP A 171 -5.43 10.42 0.33
N LEU A 172 -6.36 9.63 -0.25
CA LEU A 172 -6.07 8.47 -1.08
C LEU A 172 -6.72 8.58 -2.45
N THR A 173 -5.89 8.45 -3.49
CA THR A 173 -6.32 8.41 -4.90
C THR A 173 -5.96 7.06 -5.54
N VAL A 174 -6.91 6.49 -6.30
CA VAL A 174 -6.71 5.22 -7.01
C VAL A 174 -6.65 5.48 -8.51
N PHE A 175 -5.55 5.07 -9.15
CA PHE A 175 -5.40 5.00 -10.60
C PHE A 175 -5.51 3.55 -11.05
N ARG A 176 -6.16 3.32 -12.18
CA ARG A 176 -6.53 1.97 -12.62
C ARG A 176 -6.04 1.69 -14.04
N ALA A 177 -5.35 0.56 -14.22
CA ALA A 177 -5.16 -0.12 -15.49
C ALA A 177 -6.02 -1.38 -15.45
N GLU A 178 -7.27 -1.29 -15.88
CA GLU A 178 -8.26 -2.38 -15.79
C GLU A 178 -8.82 -2.78 -17.15
N GLY A 179 -9.37 -4.00 -17.23
CA GLY A 179 -9.78 -4.58 -18.51
C GLY A 179 -8.63 -5.16 -19.33
N LEU A 180 -7.47 -5.44 -18.71
CA LEU A 180 -6.25 -5.92 -19.37
C LEU A 180 -6.41 -7.30 -20.05
N LYS A 181 -7.52 -8.02 -19.79
CA LYS A 181 -7.86 -9.28 -20.45
C LYS A 181 -9.20 -9.20 -21.21
N VAL A 182 -9.81 -8.00 -21.30
CA VAL A 182 -11.09 -7.81 -21.98
C VAL A 182 -10.84 -7.43 -23.43
N PRO A 183 -11.29 -8.22 -24.43
CA PRO A 183 -11.17 -7.88 -25.84
C PRO A 183 -11.79 -6.52 -26.17
N GLY A 184 -11.10 -5.70 -26.98
CA GLY A 184 -11.53 -4.33 -27.32
C GLY A 184 -11.25 -3.28 -26.25
N VAL A 185 -10.80 -3.69 -25.04
CA VAL A 185 -10.41 -2.80 -23.95
C VAL A 185 -8.91 -2.89 -23.66
N LYS A 186 -8.36 -4.11 -23.70
CA LYS A 186 -6.97 -4.43 -23.32
C LYS A 186 -5.92 -3.65 -24.10
N GLU A 187 -6.23 -3.28 -25.36
CA GLU A 187 -5.34 -2.61 -26.28
C GLU A 187 -4.94 -1.20 -25.81
N THR A 188 -5.81 -0.55 -25.01
CA THR A 188 -5.62 0.83 -24.50
C THR A 188 -5.72 0.92 -22.98
N ALA A 189 -5.95 -0.20 -22.30
CA ALA A 189 -6.23 -0.21 -20.85
C ALA A 189 -5.09 0.40 -20.01
N PHE A 190 -3.84 0.08 -20.35
CA PHE A 190 -2.67 0.59 -19.63
C PHE A 190 -2.45 2.08 -19.91
N GLU A 191 -2.48 2.47 -21.18
CA GLU A 191 -2.29 3.86 -21.63
C GLU A 191 -3.34 4.79 -21.02
N ARG A 192 -4.60 4.34 -20.93
CA ARG A 192 -5.67 5.09 -20.23
C ARG A 192 -5.39 5.24 -18.74
N GLY A 193 -4.90 4.17 -18.11
CA GLY A 193 -4.47 4.22 -16.70
C GLY A 193 -3.37 5.25 -16.47
N VAL A 194 -2.34 5.27 -17.32
CA VAL A 194 -1.24 6.25 -17.25
C VAL A 194 -1.74 7.68 -17.55
N ALA A 195 -2.62 7.84 -18.55
CA ALA A 195 -3.19 9.14 -18.91
C ALA A 195 -4.06 9.74 -17.79
N SER A 196 -4.67 8.91 -16.94
CA SER A 196 -5.50 9.35 -15.81
C SER A 196 -4.70 9.89 -14.62
N ILE A 197 -3.37 9.71 -14.58
CA ILE A 197 -2.55 10.11 -13.43
C ILE A 197 -2.55 11.63 -13.30
N MET A 198 -3.10 12.11 -12.20
CA MET A 198 -3.02 13.50 -11.76
C MET A 198 -2.40 13.55 -10.35
N ILE A 199 -1.36 14.35 -10.20
CA ILE A 199 -0.67 14.55 -8.93
C ILE A 199 -1.11 15.91 -8.37
N ASP A 200 -1.77 15.90 -7.21
CA ASP A 200 -2.27 17.11 -6.52
C ASP A 200 -1.16 17.82 -5.75
#